data_cea8cb1ff095360245d46c5553e77a8f
#
_entry.id   cea8cb1ff095360245d46c5553e77a8f
#
_cell.length_a   1.000
_cell.length_b   1.000
_cell.length_c   1.000
_cell.angle_alpha   90.00
_cell.angle_beta   90.00
_cell.angle_gamma   90.00
#
_symmetry.space_group_name_H-M   'P 1'
#
loop_
_entity.id
_entity.type
_entity.pdbx_description
1 polymer ?
#
loop_
_entity_poly.entity_id
_entity_poly.type
_entity_poly.pdbx_seq_one_letter_code
_entity_poly.pdbx_strand_id
1 'polypeptide(L)'
;MEKQQSLLASSFVLPAMPTIFRRPDWVLLDKVAYLADRPNGTTARCVTPIGQAVEVSFWLSDPPGLSHLCVHCPGLERTDFTAEPTVVCSEKNIAVLQIFFSFGPKLHAADRGHREYFVYEADYQHPSLRPLPIPYPLALRQYEFGLLPGVGGFRIAVLRPQKLFSDDVYDLHIFSSKAWTWSTKQARLGPQSPRTKGRCLMHDKVIALRGDTLGFVDLWHGILCCRVIDESPDDLLLRYIPLPPLLDSNKSMVSSLSDIRDVACIDGVVKFIEIAHRKRLVLPGRSSDAPSHKPTILHDSDLLEPANSTTGAKDVCHYTYDGWNAVIWNRLTGSDYWLLDCEIDVSDVTVSNPKHLALLPDLSSSHSAKSTLNRNLRTSAPAFGMHNGDAVYLTCKVGTAWVLEINTRMKRLENLAPISAERAYYFGRTYHPCALSRHMNMAPRKRKERDDANNVPADPTILVHGLDPCLTEHQLRNIFAMFGELRGLNIHANQHYASVKFARRPCAEKAMRIMDGTQFGRKKMAISWEINGQNLQVPLPNAVQYNGDAGSYGPLPQSCSSYLPAQQY
;
A
#
# COMPACT_ATOMS: atom_id res chain seq x y z
N MET A 1 -7.61 -27.34 4.49
CA MET A 1 -8.14 -26.37 3.52
C MET A 1 -9.31 -25.56 4.11
N GLU A 2 -10.34 -26.17 4.68
CA GLU A 2 -11.48 -25.43 5.28
C GLU A 2 -11.10 -24.45 6.40
N LYS A 3 -10.21 -24.81 7.33
CA LYS A 3 -9.68 -23.89 8.34
C LYS A 3 -8.93 -22.71 7.75
N GLN A 4 -8.23 -22.90 6.65
CA GLN A 4 -7.49 -21.84 5.96
C GLN A 4 -8.43 -20.90 5.19
N GLN A 5 -9.53 -21.41 4.62
CA GLN A 5 -10.59 -20.62 3.99
C GLN A 5 -11.42 -19.84 5.01
N SER A 6 -11.68 -20.42 6.18
CA SER A 6 -12.39 -19.75 7.29
C SER A 6 -11.56 -18.61 7.89
N LEU A 7 -10.26 -18.80 8.07
CA LEU A 7 -9.33 -17.75 8.54
C LEU A 7 -9.18 -16.61 7.53
N LEU A 8 -9.18 -16.91 6.23
CA LEU A 8 -9.20 -15.90 5.18
C LEU A 8 -10.46 -15.04 5.23
N ALA A 9 -11.62 -15.63 5.50
CA ALA A 9 -12.89 -14.89 5.57
C ALA A 9 -12.91 -13.88 6.74
N SER A 10 -12.37 -14.24 7.90
CA SER A 10 -12.35 -13.35 9.08
C SER A 10 -11.39 -12.17 8.95
N SER A 11 -10.29 -12.33 8.20
CA SER A 11 -9.31 -11.25 7.98
C SER A 11 -9.86 -10.09 7.13
N PHE A 12 -11.01 -10.30 6.46
CA PHE A 12 -11.69 -9.30 5.63
C PHE A 12 -12.90 -8.67 6.32
N VAL A 13 -13.23 -9.13 7.52
CA VAL A 13 -14.31 -8.53 8.32
C VAL A 13 -13.88 -7.14 8.76
N LEU A 14 -14.70 -6.16 8.39
CA LEU A 14 -14.48 -4.77 8.76
C LEU A 14 -14.57 -4.63 10.29
N PRO A 15 -13.54 -4.07 10.96
CA PRO A 15 -13.63 -3.82 12.39
C PRO A 15 -14.73 -2.79 12.72
N ALA A 16 -15.15 -2.74 13.98
CA ALA A 16 -15.97 -1.63 14.45
C ALA A 16 -15.22 -0.32 14.18
N MET A 17 -15.84 0.57 13.38
CA MET A 17 -15.19 1.82 13.00
C MET A 17 -15.05 2.72 14.21
N PRO A 18 -13.86 3.25 14.47
CA PRO A 18 -13.64 4.12 15.62
C PRO A 18 -14.48 5.39 15.49
N THR A 19 -15.15 5.75 16.58
CA THR A 19 -15.81 7.05 16.70
C THR A 19 -14.82 7.99 17.33
N ILE A 20 -14.20 8.85 16.52
CA ILE A 20 -13.30 9.89 17.04
C ILE A 20 -14.06 11.21 17.16
N PHE A 21 -13.89 11.86 18.30
CA PHE A 21 -14.47 13.17 18.60
C PHE A 21 -13.55 14.33 18.18
N ARG A 22 -12.27 14.03 18.00
CA ARG A 22 -11.24 15.00 17.61
C ARG A 22 -10.38 14.40 16.49
N ARG A 23 -10.05 15.22 15.49
CA ARG A 23 -9.14 14.83 14.42
C ARG A 23 -7.73 14.66 14.96
N PRO A 24 -7.11 13.46 14.82
CA PRO A 24 -5.73 13.26 15.22
C PRO A 24 -4.76 14.01 14.28
N ASP A 25 -3.66 14.50 14.83
CA ASP A 25 -2.62 15.18 14.04
C ASP A 25 -1.88 14.23 13.10
N TRP A 26 -1.82 12.95 13.43
CA TRP A 26 -1.26 11.88 12.64
C TRP A 26 -1.88 10.55 13.09
N VAL A 27 -1.74 9.53 12.27
CA VAL A 27 -2.35 8.22 12.49
C VAL A 27 -1.38 7.10 12.17
N LEU A 28 -1.63 5.93 12.73
CA LEU A 28 -1.08 4.66 12.22
C LEU A 28 -2.05 4.15 11.15
N LEU A 29 -1.66 4.26 9.89
CA LEU A 29 -2.49 3.85 8.77
C LEU A 29 -2.23 2.39 8.41
N ASP A 30 -3.28 1.56 8.44
CA ASP A 30 -3.21 0.19 7.91
C ASP A 30 -2.94 0.25 6.40
N LYS A 31 -1.88 -0.43 5.97
CA LYS A 31 -1.49 -0.47 4.55
C LYS A 31 -2.44 -1.27 3.69
N VAL A 32 -3.14 -2.25 4.27
CA VAL A 32 -4.07 -3.11 3.56
C VAL A 32 -5.49 -2.61 3.76
N ALA A 33 -6.13 -2.21 2.67
CA ALA A 33 -7.49 -1.67 2.70
C ALA A 33 -8.55 -2.75 2.92
N TYR A 34 -9.76 -2.30 3.24
CA TYR A 34 -10.97 -3.13 3.24
C TYR A 34 -11.78 -2.85 1.98
N LEU A 35 -12.28 -3.90 1.34
CA LEU A 35 -13.26 -3.78 0.26
C LEU A 35 -14.65 -3.57 0.88
N ALA A 36 -15.05 -2.32 1.04
CA ALA A 36 -16.31 -1.97 1.72
C ALA A 36 -16.86 -0.62 1.28
N ASP A 37 -18.18 -0.54 1.15
CA ASP A 37 -18.91 0.71 0.90
C ASP A 37 -19.13 1.45 2.22
N ARG A 38 -18.21 2.34 2.57
CA ARG A 38 -18.21 3.12 3.81
C ARG A 38 -17.87 4.59 3.56
N PRO A 39 -18.77 5.35 2.91
CA PRO A 39 -18.50 6.76 2.62
C PRO A 39 -18.53 7.62 3.88
N ASN A 40 -17.66 8.64 3.89
CA ASN A 40 -17.62 9.68 4.93
C ASN A 40 -17.08 11.00 4.34
N GLY A 41 -16.73 11.98 5.16
CA GLY A 41 -16.18 13.26 4.73
C GLY A 41 -14.87 13.18 3.95
N THR A 42 -14.13 12.08 4.07
CA THR A 42 -12.86 11.86 3.34
C THR A 42 -13.06 11.18 1.98
N THR A 43 -14.30 10.84 1.60
CA THR A 43 -14.58 10.06 0.41
C THR A 43 -14.21 10.82 -0.86
N ALA A 44 -13.33 10.25 -1.65
CA ALA A 44 -12.98 10.70 -2.99
C ALA A 44 -13.33 9.63 -4.04
N ARG A 45 -13.61 10.07 -5.26
CA ARG A 45 -14.11 9.24 -6.35
C ARG A 45 -13.36 9.52 -7.64
N CYS A 46 -13.16 8.48 -8.43
CA CYS A 46 -12.70 8.60 -9.81
C CYS A 46 -13.26 7.46 -10.67
N VAL A 47 -12.98 7.55 -11.96
CA VAL A 47 -13.21 6.47 -12.93
C VAL A 47 -11.86 6.05 -13.47
N THR A 48 -11.60 4.75 -13.50
CA THR A 48 -10.36 4.19 -14.06
C THR A 48 -10.34 4.35 -15.59
N PRO A 49 -9.17 4.23 -16.24
CA PRO A 49 -9.08 4.21 -17.70
C PRO A 49 -9.92 3.11 -18.36
N ILE A 50 -10.20 2.02 -17.64
CA ILE A 50 -11.07 0.93 -18.11
C ILE A 50 -12.56 1.14 -17.77
N GLY A 51 -12.94 2.34 -17.33
CA GLY A 51 -14.34 2.70 -17.05
C GLY A 51 -14.90 2.25 -15.70
N GLN A 52 -14.08 1.67 -14.80
CA GLN A 52 -14.50 1.24 -13.46
C GLN A 52 -14.54 2.43 -12.49
N ALA A 53 -15.69 2.65 -11.86
CA ALA A 53 -15.80 3.62 -10.77
C ALA A 53 -15.09 3.11 -9.51
N VAL A 54 -14.33 3.99 -8.87
CA VAL A 54 -13.59 3.72 -7.62
C VAL A 54 -13.92 4.81 -6.61
N GLU A 55 -14.26 4.41 -5.41
CA GLU A 55 -14.46 5.28 -4.26
C GLU A 55 -13.52 4.85 -3.13
N VAL A 56 -12.87 5.80 -2.48
CA VAL A 56 -12.01 5.54 -1.33
C VAL A 56 -12.40 6.41 -0.16
N SER A 57 -12.32 5.87 1.06
CA SER A 57 -12.68 6.56 2.29
C SER A 57 -11.72 6.15 3.41
N PHE A 58 -11.27 7.11 4.21
CA PHE A 58 -10.39 6.86 5.36
C PHE A 58 -11.20 6.92 6.66
N TRP A 59 -10.96 5.95 7.53
CA TRP A 59 -11.53 5.87 8.86
C TRP A 59 -10.40 5.99 9.86
N LEU A 60 -10.36 7.12 10.55
CA LEU A 60 -9.24 7.50 11.40
C LEU A 60 -9.42 6.99 12.83
N SER A 61 -8.30 6.72 13.48
CA SER A 61 -8.20 6.37 14.89
C SER A 61 -6.99 7.07 15.50
N ASP A 62 -7.08 7.44 16.78
CA ASP A 62 -5.91 7.92 17.50
C ASP A 62 -4.90 6.78 17.69
N PRO A 63 -3.60 7.02 17.48
CA PRO A 63 -2.57 6.02 17.81
C PRO A 63 -2.62 5.60 19.29
N PRO A 64 -2.36 4.33 19.58
CA PRO A 64 -1.89 3.24 18.73
C PRO A 64 -2.97 2.50 17.95
N GLY A 65 -4.24 2.94 17.99
CA GLY A 65 -5.30 2.40 17.16
C GLY A 65 -5.00 2.57 15.68
N LEU A 66 -5.33 1.55 14.87
CA LEU A 66 -5.12 1.62 13.42
C LEU A 66 -6.24 2.41 12.73
N SER A 67 -5.84 3.30 11.85
CA SER A 67 -6.73 3.93 10.87
C SER A 67 -6.85 3.03 9.64
N HIS A 68 -8.01 3.01 9.01
CA HIS A 68 -8.30 2.08 7.92
C HIS A 68 -8.69 2.81 6.64
N LEU A 69 -8.28 2.26 5.50
CA LEU A 69 -8.75 2.62 4.17
C LEU A 69 -9.87 1.66 3.76
N CYS A 70 -11.00 2.20 3.32
CA CYS A 70 -12.07 1.45 2.65
C CYS A 70 -12.06 1.80 1.17
N VAL A 71 -12.10 0.78 0.32
CA VAL A 71 -12.21 0.90 -1.13
C VAL A 71 -13.54 0.28 -1.56
N HIS A 72 -14.31 1.02 -2.30
CA HIS A 72 -15.56 0.58 -2.89
C HIS A 72 -15.50 0.77 -4.41
N CYS A 73 -15.75 -0.31 -5.14
CA CYS A 73 -15.86 -0.30 -6.59
C CYS A 73 -17.28 -0.76 -6.94
N PRO A 74 -18.21 0.16 -7.23
CA PRO A 74 -19.61 -0.19 -7.51
C PRO A 74 -19.73 -1.26 -8.59
N GLY A 75 -20.54 -2.28 -8.33
CA GLY A 75 -20.77 -3.37 -9.26
C GLY A 75 -19.70 -4.47 -9.27
N LEU A 76 -18.64 -4.37 -8.47
CA LEU A 76 -17.63 -5.42 -8.31
C LEU A 76 -17.84 -6.21 -7.02
N GLU A 77 -17.54 -7.51 -7.09
CA GLU A 77 -17.52 -8.44 -5.96
C GLU A 77 -16.05 -8.72 -5.55
N ARG A 78 -15.86 -9.38 -4.40
CA ARG A 78 -14.51 -9.76 -3.91
C ARG A 78 -13.71 -10.57 -4.93
N THR A 79 -14.36 -11.41 -5.71
CA THR A 79 -13.77 -12.24 -6.78
C THR A 79 -13.21 -11.44 -7.95
N ASP A 80 -13.62 -10.18 -8.09
CA ASP A 80 -13.11 -9.26 -9.12
C ASP A 80 -11.76 -8.65 -8.74
N PHE A 81 -11.23 -8.99 -7.56
CA PHE A 81 -9.93 -8.54 -7.09
C PHE A 81 -8.99 -9.74 -6.88
N THR A 82 -7.75 -9.62 -7.34
CA THR A 82 -6.72 -10.66 -7.12
C THR A 82 -6.00 -10.53 -5.79
N ALA A 83 -6.05 -9.35 -5.19
CA ALA A 83 -5.53 -9.05 -3.85
C ALA A 83 -6.28 -7.85 -3.26
N GLU A 84 -6.13 -7.62 -1.95
CA GLU A 84 -6.64 -6.42 -1.29
C GLU A 84 -5.97 -5.16 -1.84
N PRO A 85 -6.75 -4.06 -1.99
CA PRO A 85 -6.16 -2.77 -2.27
C PRO A 85 -5.18 -2.36 -1.16
N THR A 86 -4.14 -1.61 -1.51
CA THR A 86 -3.10 -1.24 -0.56
C THR A 86 -2.73 0.23 -0.65
N VAL A 87 -2.29 0.79 0.48
CA VAL A 87 -1.60 2.08 0.54
C VAL A 87 -0.13 1.82 0.24
N VAL A 88 0.36 2.36 -0.85
CA VAL A 88 1.75 2.23 -1.32
C VAL A 88 2.67 3.12 -0.49
N CYS A 89 2.37 4.41 -0.45
CA CYS A 89 3.07 5.41 0.35
C CYS A 89 2.15 6.57 0.67
N SER A 90 2.50 7.36 1.67
CA SER A 90 1.82 8.61 1.99
C SER A 90 2.79 9.64 2.56
N GLU A 91 2.57 10.91 2.22
CA GLU A 91 3.34 12.03 2.75
C GLU A 91 2.47 13.29 2.77
N LYS A 92 2.42 14.00 3.89
CA LYS A 92 1.55 15.17 4.13
C LYS A 92 0.08 14.88 3.80
N ASN A 93 -0.46 15.53 2.75
CA ASN A 93 -1.85 15.39 2.31
C ASN A 93 -2.04 14.42 1.14
N ILE A 94 -1.02 13.66 0.75
CA ILE A 94 -1.03 12.81 -0.44
C ILE A 94 -0.81 11.36 -0.04
N ALA A 95 -1.58 10.45 -0.65
CA ALA A 95 -1.35 9.01 -0.60
C ALA A 95 -1.39 8.40 -1.99
N VAL A 96 -0.52 7.43 -2.24
CA VAL A 96 -0.56 6.58 -3.42
C VAL A 96 -1.19 5.26 -3.05
N LEU A 97 -2.21 4.86 -3.79
CA LEU A 97 -2.99 3.64 -3.57
C LEU A 97 -2.78 2.69 -4.75
N GLN A 98 -2.89 1.39 -4.49
CA GLN A 98 -2.84 0.34 -5.51
C GLN A 98 -4.06 -0.56 -5.38
N ILE A 99 -4.71 -0.87 -6.51
CA ILE A 99 -5.84 -1.79 -6.59
C ILE A 99 -5.50 -2.89 -7.60
N PHE A 100 -5.86 -4.12 -7.26
CA PHE A 100 -5.57 -5.31 -8.04
C PHE A 100 -6.87 -5.91 -8.58
N PHE A 101 -7.15 -5.68 -9.85
CA PHE A 101 -8.33 -6.24 -10.53
C PHE A 101 -8.01 -7.60 -11.14
N SER A 102 -8.98 -8.52 -11.13
CA SER A 102 -8.86 -9.83 -11.82
C SER A 102 -9.05 -9.71 -13.34
N PHE A 103 -9.50 -8.57 -13.82
CA PHE A 103 -9.80 -8.24 -15.22
C PHE A 103 -8.97 -7.03 -15.67
N GLY A 104 -9.00 -6.73 -16.96
CA GLY A 104 -8.25 -5.62 -17.56
C GLY A 104 -6.91 -6.06 -18.16
N PRO A 105 -6.17 -5.11 -18.78
CA PRO A 105 -4.91 -5.40 -19.45
C PRO A 105 -3.83 -5.79 -18.44
N LYS A 106 -3.11 -6.88 -18.70
CA LYS A 106 -1.99 -7.32 -17.88
C LYS A 106 -0.70 -6.69 -18.35
N LEU A 107 0.14 -6.27 -17.43
CA LEU A 107 1.45 -5.69 -17.74
C LEU A 107 2.42 -6.78 -18.23
N HIS A 108 2.37 -7.97 -17.61
CA HIS A 108 3.13 -9.15 -17.99
C HIS A 108 2.22 -10.38 -18.03
N ALA A 109 2.57 -11.35 -18.88
CA ALA A 109 1.81 -12.60 -19.02
C ALA A 109 1.71 -13.40 -17.69
N ALA A 110 2.72 -13.26 -16.82
CA ALA A 110 2.75 -13.89 -15.50
C ALA A 110 1.89 -13.17 -14.45
N ASP A 111 1.37 -11.98 -14.72
CA ASP A 111 0.55 -11.24 -13.77
C ASP A 111 -0.80 -11.93 -13.56
N ARG A 112 -1.19 -12.10 -12.30
CA ARG A 112 -2.48 -12.71 -11.93
C ARG A 112 -3.68 -11.82 -12.23
N GLY A 113 -3.46 -10.50 -12.47
CA GLY A 113 -4.50 -9.53 -12.75
C GLY A 113 -3.93 -8.20 -13.21
N HIS A 114 -4.80 -7.21 -13.35
CA HIS A 114 -4.47 -5.84 -13.71
C HIS A 114 -4.23 -5.00 -12.46
N ARG A 115 -3.18 -4.19 -12.46
CA ARG A 115 -2.83 -3.29 -11.35
C ARG A 115 -3.07 -1.85 -11.78
N GLU A 116 -3.83 -1.12 -10.99
CA GLU A 116 -4.01 0.30 -11.15
C GLU A 116 -3.52 1.04 -9.90
N TYR A 117 -2.96 2.22 -10.13
CA TYR A 117 -2.49 3.11 -9.08
C TYR A 117 -3.30 4.39 -9.10
N PHE A 118 -3.49 4.95 -7.91
CA PHE A 118 -4.26 6.17 -7.73
C PHE A 118 -3.51 7.10 -6.79
N VAL A 119 -3.64 8.39 -7.05
CA VAL A 119 -3.24 9.42 -6.09
C VAL A 119 -4.49 9.94 -5.42
N TYR A 120 -4.51 9.81 -4.10
CA TYR A 120 -5.49 10.45 -3.24
C TYR A 120 -4.86 11.73 -2.67
N GLU A 121 -5.52 12.86 -2.85
CA GLU A 121 -5.15 14.12 -2.23
C GLU A 121 -6.18 14.47 -1.17
N ALA A 122 -5.75 14.45 0.11
CA ALA A 122 -6.59 14.86 1.22
C ALA A 122 -6.81 16.37 1.18
N ASP A 123 -8.05 16.77 1.24
CA ASP A 123 -8.52 18.14 1.38
C ASP A 123 -9.73 18.17 2.30
N TYR A 124 -9.86 19.25 3.08
CA TYR A 124 -10.93 19.38 4.06
C TYR A 124 -12.32 19.43 3.42
N GLN A 125 -12.45 20.04 2.25
CA GLN A 125 -13.73 20.22 1.56
C GLN A 125 -13.88 19.32 0.35
N HIS A 126 -12.81 19.15 -0.42
CA HIS A 126 -12.81 18.52 -1.74
C HIS A 126 -11.68 17.48 -1.88
N PRO A 127 -11.69 16.38 -1.11
CA PRO A 127 -10.71 15.33 -1.34
C PRO A 127 -10.82 14.79 -2.77
N SER A 128 -9.69 14.54 -3.40
CA SER A 128 -9.65 14.11 -4.79
C SER A 128 -8.97 12.74 -4.92
N LEU A 129 -9.38 11.99 -5.96
CA LEU A 129 -8.79 10.72 -6.36
C LEU A 129 -8.54 10.75 -7.86
N ARG A 130 -7.32 10.47 -8.30
CA ARG A 130 -6.94 10.49 -9.71
C ARG A 130 -6.14 9.25 -10.07
N PRO A 131 -6.39 8.59 -11.22
CA PRO A 131 -5.54 7.52 -11.71
C PRO A 131 -4.13 8.02 -11.96
N LEU A 132 -3.14 7.25 -11.49
CA LEU A 132 -1.71 7.51 -11.72
C LEU A 132 -1.25 6.68 -12.92
N PRO A 133 -0.88 7.28 -14.05
CA PRO A 133 -0.34 6.54 -15.19
C PRO A 133 0.96 5.84 -14.77
N ILE A 134 1.12 4.57 -15.13
CA ILE A 134 2.35 3.83 -14.87
C ILE A 134 3.17 3.76 -16.16
N PRO A 135 4.47 4.10 -16.12
CA PRO A 135 5.32 4.02 -17.29
C PRO A 135 5.54 2.55 -17.68
N TYR A 136 5.04 2.15 -18.84
CA TYR A 136 5.30 0.83 -19.41
C TYR A 136 6.79 0.75 -19.85
N PRO A 137 7.52 -0.34 -19.62
CA PRO A 137 7.11 -1.65 -19.09
C PRO A 137 7.42 -1.86 -17.59
N LEU A 138 7.46 -0.83 -16.78
CA LEU A 138 7.88 -0.91 -15.38
C LEU A 138 6.84 -1.62 -14.51
N ALA A 139 7.15 -2.84 -14.07
CA ALA A 139 6.41 -3.48 -12.98
C ALA A 139 6.87 -2.89 -11.64
N LEU A 140 6.16 -1.91 -11.12
CA LEU A 140 6.49 -1.23 -9.86
C LEU A 140 6.06 -2.06 -8.65
N ARG A 141 6.92 -2.11 -7.62
CA ARG A 141 6.61 -2.76 -6.34
C ARG A 141 6.23 -1.71 -5.31
N GLN A 142 5.39 -2.07 -4.34
CA GLN A 142 4.83 -1.13 -3.36
C GLN A 142 5.90 -0.35 -2.58
N TYR A 143 7.04 -0.96 -2.28
CA TYR A 143 8.11 -0.38 -1.47
C TYR A 143 9.10 0.48 -2.28
N GLU A 144 8.91 0.63 -3.59
CA GLU A 144 9.81 1.40 -4.46
C GLU A 144 9.40 2.87 -4.61
N PHE A 145 8.19 3.23 -4.19
CA PHE A 145 7.65 4.58 -4.37
C PHE A 145 8.14 5.55 -3.30
N GLY A 146 8.82 6.60 -3.71
CA GLY A 146 9.10 7.76 -2.89
C GLY A 146 8.19 8.92 -3.26
N LEU A 147 7.60 9.60 -2.26
CA LEU A 147 6.68 10.71 -2.43
C LEU A 147 7.28 11.98 -1.84
N LEU A 148 7.31 13.05 -2.63
CA LEU A 148 7.77 14.38 -2.23
C LEU A 148 6.71 15.43 -2.55
N PRO A 149 5.93 15.88 -1.56
CA PRO A 149 5.10 17.06 -1.69
C PRO A 149 5.95 18.34 -1.79
N GLY A 150 5.63 19.19 -2.77
CA GLY A 150 6.32 20.44 -3.02
C GLY A 150 5.35 21.63 -3.16
N VAL A 151 5.90 22.81 -3.45
CA VAL A 151 5.10 24.00 -3.71
C VAL A 151 4.38 23.85 -5.05
N GLY A 152 3.04 23.85 -5.00
CA GLY A 152 2.18 23.75 -6.18
C GLY A 152 2.13 22.37 -6.84
N GLY A 153 2.40 21.30 -6.07
CA GLY A 153 2.26 19.93 -6.53
C GLY A 153 3.15 18.94 -5.77
N PHE A 154 3.29 17.75 -6.31
CA PHE A 154 4.14 16.70 -5.73
C PHE A 154 4.91 15.95 -6.82
N ARG A 155 5.90 15.20 -6.39
CA ARG A 155 6.66 14.26 -7.23
C ARG A 155 6.60 12.87 -6.62
N ILE A 156 6.55 11.87 -7.49
CA ILE A 156 6.77 10.48 -7.09
C ILE A 156 8.05 10.03 -7.79
N ALA A 157 8.93 9.36 -7.06
CA ALA A 157 10.19 8.89 -7.63
C ALA A 157 10.38 7.39 -7.34
N VAL A 158 10.94 6.68 -8.32
CA VAL A 158 11.30 5.27 -8.23
C VAL A 158 12.75 5.14 -8.72
N LEU A 159 13.59 4.53 -7.89
CA LEU A 159 15.01 4.31 -8.21
C LEU A 159 15.25 2.82 -8.49
N ARG A 160 15.80 2.50 -9.64
CA ARG A 160 16.10 1.12 -10.03
C ARG A 160 17.51 0.96 -10.58
N PRO A 161 18.23 -0.12 -10.24
CA PRO A 161 19.50 -0.43 -10.87
C PRO A 161 19.26 -0.77 -12.34
N GLN A 162 20.08 -0.23 -13.25
CA GLN A 162 19.99 -0.53 -14.69
C GLN A 162 20.31 -2.00 -14.99
N LYS A 163 21.23 -2.59 -14.25
CA LYS A 163 21.60 -4.01 -14.34
C LYS A 163 21.62 -4.62 -12.95
N LEU A 164 21.06 -5.83 -12.81
CA LEU A 164 20.96 -6.60 -11.56
C LEU A 164 22.33 -6.93 -11.04
N PHE A 165 23.32 -6.49 -10.96
CA PHE A 165 24.70 -6.76 -10.47
C PHE A 165 25.72 -5.75 -11.02
N SER A 166 25.24 -4.62 -11.58
CA SER A 166 26.11 -3.51 -12.00
C SER A 166 25.98 -2.39 -10.97
N ASP A 167 27.09 -2.03 -10.39
CA ASP A 167 27.17 -1.44 -9.06
C ASP A 167 26.92 0.06 -8.96
N ASP A 168 26.88 0.82 -10.07
CA ASP A 168 27.03 2.27 -9.96
C ASP A 168 26.00 3.11 -10.73
N VAL A 169 25.13 2.50 -11.55
CA VAL A 169 24.18 3.25 -12.40
C VAL A 169 22.75 2.81 -12.16
N TYR A 170 21.91 3.80 -11.91
CA TYR A 170 20.49 3.64 -11.60
C TYR A 170 19.65 4.48 -12.56
N ASP A 171 18.45 4.00 -12.89
CA ASP A 171 17.40 4.79 -13.53
C ASP A 171 16.51 5.39 -12.43
N LEU A 172 16.41 6.70 -12.40
CA LEU A 172 15.50 7.44 -11.56
C LEU A 172 14.28 7.86 -12.39
N HIS A 173 13.15 7.19 -12.16
CA HIS A 173 11.89 7.55 -12.78
C HIS A 173 11.17 8.57 -11.89
N ILE A 174 10.80 9.72 -12.43
CA ILE A 174 10.16 10.82 -11.71
C ILE A 174 8.81 11.11 -12.35
N PHE A 175 7.76 11.03 -11.56
CA PHE A 175 6.44 11.54 -11.92
C PHE A 175 6.28 12.97 -11.41
N SER A 176 5.85 13.88 -12.28
CA SER A 176 5.51 15.24 -11.91
C SER A 176 3.99 15.45 -11.93
N SER A 177 3.42 15.84 -10.79
CA SER A 177 1.97 16.12 -10.72
C SER A 177 1.55 17.35 -11.51
N LYS A 178 2.49 18.26 -11.84
CA LYS A 178 2.21 19.44 -12.65
C LYS A 178 1.96 19.06 -14.12
N ALA A 179 2.83 18.22 -14.67
CA ALA A 179 2.73 17.73 -16.05
C ALA A 179 1.85 16.47 -16.16
N TRP A 180 1.62 15.77 -15.06
CA TRP A 180 0.94 14.47 -14.96
C TRP A 180 1.61 13.38 -15.81
N THR A 181 2.91 13.43 -15.89
CA THR A 181 3.75 12.54 -16.72
C THR A 181 4.99 12.07 -15.98
N TRP A 182 5.56 10.97 -16.47
CA TRP A 182 6.82 10.42 -16.00
C TRP A 182 7.98 10.90 -16.89
N SER A 183 9.13 11.12 -16.28
CA SER A 183 10.43 11.28 -16.92
C SER A 183 11.43 10.31 -16.30
N THR A 184 12.50 9.98 -17.03
CA THR A 184 13.56 9.10 -16.54
C THR A 184 14.88 9.80 -16.65
N LYS A 185 15.67 9.77 -15.58
CA LYS A 185 17.02 10.33 -15.50
C LYS A 185 18.00 9.26 -15.03
N GLN A 186 19.26 9.40 -15.42
CA GLN A 186 20.32 8.54 -14.91
C GLN A 186 20.84 9.07 -13.56
N ALA A 187 21.09 8.17 -12.62
CA ALA A 187 21.68 8.48 -11.34
C ALA A 187 22.88 7.55 -11.09
N ARG A 188 23.96 8.10 -10.55
CA ARG A 188 25.20 7.35 -10.30
C ARG A 188 25.61 7.45 -8.85
N LEU A 189 26.19 6.37 -8.34
CA LEU A 189 26.74 6.36 -6.99
C LEU A 189 27.95 7.30 -6.92
N GLY A 190 27.95 8.21 -5.95
CA GLY A 190 29.03 9.16 -5.74
C GLY A 190 30.35 8.47 -5.39
N PRO A 191 31.52 9.05 -5.75
CA PRO A 191 32.85 8.43 -5.62
C PRO A 191 33.26 8.14 -4.17
N GLN A 192 32.65 8.83 -3.20
CA GLN A 192 32.89 8.62 -1.76
C GLN A 192 32.02 7.52 -1.16
N SER A 193 31.10 6.94 -1.92
CA SER A 193 30.24 5.88 -1.43
C SER A 193 31.00 4.56 -1.41
N PRO A 194 30.91 3.76 -0.32
CA PRO A 194 31.52 2.45 -0.30
C PRO A 194 30.91 1.60 -1.43
N ARG A 195 31.76 1.07 -2.29
CA ARG A 195 31.31 0.20 -3.38
C ARG A 195 30.67 -1.04 -2.80
N THR A 196 29.39 -1.21 -3.01
CA THR A 196 28.64 -2.41 -2.62
C THR A 196 28.90 -3.51 -3.64
N LYS A 197 30.14 -3.99 -3.75
CA LYS A 197 30.58 -4.98 -4.74
C LYS A 197 29.57 -6.13 -4.83
N GLY A 198 28.86 -6.20 -5.98
CA GLY A 198 28.01 -7.33 -6.33
C GLY A 198 26.69 -7.43 -5.55
N ARG A 199 26.22 -6.39 -4.85
CA ARG A 199 24.97 -6.39 -4.09
C ARG A 199 23.96 -5.48 -4.74
N CYS A 200 22.89 -6.05 -5.24
CA CYS A 200 21.70 -5.29 -5.62
C CYS A 200 21.02 -4.79 -4.34
N LEU A 201 20.96 -3.47 -4.15
CA LEU A 201 20.23 -2.88 -3.04
C LEU A 201 18.72 -3.08 -3.30
N MET A 202 18.10 -3.89 -2.48
CA MET A 202 16.66 -4.13 -2.49
C MET A 202 16.02 -3.16 -1.50
N HIS A 203 15.26 -2.19 -2.02
CA HIS A 203 14.61 -1.23 -1.15
C HIS A 203 13.47 -1.89 -0.36
N ASP A 204 13.44 -1.66 0.96
CA ASP A 204 12.36 -2.08 1.85
C ASP A 204 11.32 -0.97 2.02
N LYS A 205 11.72 0.28 1.90
CA LYS A 205 10.88 1.47 1.95
C LYS A 205 11.60 2.70 1.39
N VAL A 206 10.84 3.75 1.10
CA VAL A 206 11.38 5.07 0.78
C VAL A 206 10.91 6.08 1.83
N ILE A 207 11.80 6.97 2.24
CA ILE A 207 11.52 8.02 3.22
C ILE A 207 11.82 9.39 2.62
N ALA A 208 10.99 10.39 2.94
CA ALA A 208 11.31 11.78 2.62
C ALA A 208 12.36 12.29 3.62
N LEU A 209 13.42 12.87 3.09
CA LEU A 209 14.47 13.54 3.85
C LEU A 209 14.25 15.05 3.77
N ARG A 210 15.20 15.82 4.32
CA ARG A 210 15.10 17.28 4.29
C ARG A 210 15.25 17.83 2.86
N GLY A 211 14.43 18.79 2.49
CA GLY A 211 14.41 19.38 1.13
C GLY A 211 13.82 18.45 0.10
N ASP A 212 14.32 18.51 -1.14
CA ASP A 212 13.85 17.68 -2.26
C ASP A 212 14.58 16.32 -2.34
N THR A 213 14.90 15.72 -1.20
CA THR A 213 15.70 14.49 -1.13
C THR A 213 14.86 13.32 -0.65
N LEU A 214 14.94 12.19 -1.36
CA LEU A 214 14.44 10.89 -0.94
C LEU A 214 15.57 9.99 -0.47
N GLY A 215 15.30 9.17 0.55
CA GLY A 215 16.14 8.08 0.99
C GLY A 215 15.50 6.75 0.63
N PHE A 216 16.12 6.00 -0.27
CA PHE A 216 15.73 4.63 -0.63
C PHE A 216 16.43 3.70 0.35
N VAL A 217 15.66 3.10 1.25
CA VAL A 217 16.16 2.36 2.41
C VAL A 217 16.23 0.88 2.09
N ASP A 218 17.41 0.30 2.22
CA ASP A 218 17.67 -1.13 2.34
C ASP A 218 18.04 -1.41 3.81
N LEU A 219 17.16 -2.11 4.53
CA LEU A 219 17.33 -2.36 5.97
C LEU A 219 18.52 -3.29 6.30
N TRP A 220 19.08 -3.99 5.30
CA TRP A 220 20.30 -4.75 5.44
C TRP A 220 21.56 -3.89 5.40
N HIS A 221 21.57 -2.89 4.51
CA HIS A 221 22.81 -2.25 4.12
C HIS A 221 22.84 -0.77 4.43
N GLY A 222 21.82 0.00 3.99
CA GLY A 222 21.88 1.45 4.09
C GLY A 222 20.80 2.20 3.34
N ILE A 223 21.05 3.47 3.12
CA ILE A 223 20.12 4.40 2.51
C ILE A 223 20.80 5.05 1.29
N LEU A 224 20.19 4.91 0.11
CA LEU A 224 20.57 5.69 -1.07
C LEU A 224 19.79 7.00 -1.07
N CYS A 225 20.47 8.12 -0.88
CA CYS A 225 19.89 9.45 -0.90
C CYS A 225 19.97 10.04 -2.31
N CYS A 226 18.85 10.48 -2.83
CA CYS A 226 18.71 11.07 -4.14
C CYS A 226 17.95 12.39 -4.07
N ARG A 227 18.48 13.46 -4.70
CA ARG A 227 17.73 14.71 -4.90
C ARG A 227 16.80 14.55 -6.09
N VAL A 228 15.52 14.86 -5.88
CA VAL A 228 14.46 14.73 -6.90
C VAL A 228 14.01 16.12 -7.30
N ILE A 229 14.65 16.70 -8.34
CA ILE A 229 14.35 18.05 -8.86
C ILE A 229 13.98 17.92 -10.35
N ASP A 230 13.01 18.74 -10.81
CA ASP A 230 12.55 18.70 -12.21
C ASP A 230 13.66 19.12 -13.18
N GLU A 231 14.47 20.13 -12.81
CA GLU A 231 15.55 20.73 -13.60
C GLU A 231 16.94 20.15 -13.26
N SER A 232 17.00 18.96 -12.68
CA SER A 232 18.28 18.31 -12.36
C SER A 232 19.09 18.04 -13.62
N PRO A 233 20.44 18.14 -13.55
CA PRO A 233 21.31 17.69 -14.63
C PRO A 233 21.07 16.21 -14.94
N ASP A 234 21.42 15.77 -16.13
CA ASP A 234 21.22 14.41 -16.61
C ASP A 234 21.97 13.35 -15.78
N ASP A 235 23.05 13.74 -15.11
CA ASP A 235 23.84 12.90 -14.21
C ASP A 235 23.61 13.30 -12.75
N LEU A 236 22.73 12.55 -12.06
CA LEU A 236 22.45 12.71 -10.63
C LEU A 236 23.41 11.86 -9.79
N LEU A 237 24.01 12.49 -8.77
CA LEU A 237 24.85 11.77 -7.81
C LEU A 237 24.03 11.27 -6.62
N LEU A 238 24.09 9.97 -6.39
CA LEU A 238 23.53 9.32 -5.21
C LEU A 238 24.56 9.35 -4.08
N ARG A 239 24.07 9.68 -2.87
CA ARG A 239 24.85 9.56 -1.63
C ARG A 239 24.41 8.32 -0.88
N TYR A 240 25.34 7.48 -0.50
CA TYR A 240 25.07 6.30 0.32
C TYR A 240 25.33 6.57 1.81
N ILE A 241 24.39 6.17 2.65
CA ILE A 241 24.47 6.23 4.10
C ILE A 241 24.42 4.79 4.63
N PRO A 242 25.51 4.22 5.14
CA PRO A 242 25.46 2.89 5.76
C PRO A 242 24.62 2.91 7.04
N LEU A 243 23.79 1.89 7.25
CA LEU A 243 23.12 1.65 8.53
C LEU A 243 24.09 1.09 9.57
N PRO A 244 23.79 1.25 10.87
CA PRO A 244 24.50 0.53 11.92
C PRO A 244 24.53 -0.97 11.64
N PRO A 245 25.64 -1.67 11.97
CA PRO A 245 25.74 -3.11 11.77
C PRO A 245 24.65 -3.83 12.55
N LEU A 246 24.27 -5.01 12.07
CA LEU A 246 23.34 -5.89 12.79
C LEU A 246 23.85 -6.20 14.19
N LEU A 247 22.94 -6.16 15.16
CA LEU A 247 23.22 -6.67 16.51
C LEU A 247 23.59 -8.15 16.41
N ASP A 248 24.52 -8.60 17.25
CA ASP A 248 25.07 -9.96 17.16
C ASP A 248 24.00 -11.04 17.22
N SER A 249 22.96 -10.84 18.03
CA SER A 249 21.81 -11.75 18.13
C SER A 249 20.97 -11.86 16.84
N ASN A 250 21.08 -10.91 15.93
CA ASN A 250 20.32 -10.86 14.71
C ASN A 250 21.10 -11.30 13.46
N LYS A 251 22.42 -11.55 13.58
CA LYS A 251 23.29 -11.92 12.45
C LYS A 251 22.92 -13.25 11.79
N SER A 252 22.29 -14.16 12.53
CA SER A 252 21.86 -15.48 12.05
C SER A 252 20.39 -15.54 11.63
N MET A 253 19.66 -14.41 11.63
CA MET A 253 18.24 -14.39 11.32
C MET A 253 17.95 -14.59 9.83
N VAL A 254 16.94 -15.43 9.54
CA VAL A 254 16.42 -15.70 8.20
C VAL A 254 15.13 -14.91 7.93
N SER A 255 14.57 -14.23 8.95
CA SER A 255 13.31 -13.50 8.86
C SER A 255 13.47 -12.13 8.18
N SER A 256 12.33 -11.53 7.80
CA SER A 256 12.30 -10.19 7.22
C SER A 256 12.87 -9.15 8.19
N LEU A 257 13.79 -8.32 7.73
CA LEU A 257 14.37 -7.26 8.57
C LEU A 257 13.35 -6.18 8.94
N SER A 258 12.30 -6.01 8.18
CA SER A 258 11.19 -5.12 8.53
C SER A 258 10.45 -5.53 9.81
N ASP A 259 10.64 -6.77 10.28
CA ASP A 259 10.08 -7.23 11.54
C ASP A 259 10.87 -6.73 12.76
N ILE A 260 12.14 -6.41 12.56
CA ILE A 260 13.04 -6.00 13.64
C ILE A 260 13.69 -4.63 13.46
N ARG A 261 13.68 -4.08 12.24
CA ARG A 261 14.32 -2.80 11.90
C ARG A 261 13.33 -1.81 11.31
N ASP A 262 13.56 -0.53 11.60
CA ASP A 262 12.90 0.57 10.92
C ASP A 262 13.80 1.80 10.83
N VAL A 263 13.53 2.64 9.81
CA VAL A 263 14.16 3.94 9.59
C VAL A 263 13.07 4.97 9.36
N ALA A 264 13.17 6.12 10.01
CA ALA A 264 12.30 7.27 9.77
C ALA A 264 13.11 8.57 9.76
N CYS A 265 12.59 9.59 9.08
CA CYS A 265 13.13 10.94 9.18
C CYS A 265 12.10 11.82 9.87
N ILE A 266 12.46 12.35 11.04
CA ILE A 266 11.59 13.18 11.87
C ILE A 266 12.34 14.48 12.14
N ASP A 267 11.77 15.62 11.74
CA ASP A 267 12.35 16.96 11.91
C ASP A 267 13.80 17.09 11.39
N GLY A 268 14.13 16.36 10.33
CA GLY A 268 15.47 16.37 9.72
C GLY A 268 16.50 15.48 10.43
N VAL A 269 16.08 14.69 11.40
CA VAL A 269 16.87 13.65 12.05
C VAL A 269 16.46 12.31 11.50
N VAL A 270 17.41 11.56 10.95
CA VAL A 270 17.19 10.17 10.55
C VAL A 270 17.32 9.31 11.80
N LYS A 271 16.26 8.65 12.18
CA LYS A 271 16.21 7.69 13.30
C LYS A 271 16.22 6.28 12.77
N PHE A 272 16.96 5.41 13.44
CA PHE A 272 17.05 3.99 13.14
C PHE A 272 16.82 3.19 14.42
N ILE A 273 16.03 2.13 14.33
CA ILE A 273 15.79 1.20 15.44
C ILE A 273 16.09 -0.23 15.00
N GLU A 274 16.68 -1.01 15.89
CA GLU A 274 16.79 -2.45 15.77
C GLU A 274 16.35 -3.14 17.06
N ILE A 275 15.51 -4.19 16.92
CA ILE A 275 15.03 -5.04 18.02
C ILE A 275 15.81 -6.35 17.97
N ALA A 276 16.33 -6.77 19.11
CA ALA A 276 16.95 -8.07 19.30
C ALA A 276 16.15 -8.92 20.28
N HIS A 277 15.79 -10.14 19.88
CA HIS A 277 15.08 -11.09 20.73
C HIS A 277 16.05 -12.06 21.39
N ARG A 278 15.91 -12.21 22.70
CA ARG A 278 16.69 -13.20 23.46
C ARG A 278 15.93 -14.51 23.51
N LYS A 279 16.66 -15.59 23.26
CA LYS A 279 16.15 -16.98 23.37
C LYS A 279 16.93 -17.69 24.45
N ARG A 280 16.23 -18.41 25.31
CA ARG A 280 16.82 -19.27 26.34
C ARG A 280 16.59 -20.72 25.97
N LEU A 281 17.66 -21.52 25.98
CA LEU A 281 17.55 -22.96 25.82
C LEU A 281 17.00 -23.58 27.11
N VAL A 282 15.91 -24.34 26.99
CA VAL A 282 15.35 -25.16 28.07
C VAL A 282 15.75 -26.61 27.80
N LEU A 283 16.66 -27.12 28.62
CA LEU A 283 17.04 -28.52 28.57
C LEU A 283 15.97 -29.37 29.27
N PRO A 284 15.48 -30.46 28.67
CA PRO A 284 14.54 -31.36 29.34
C PRO A 284 15.27 -32.05 30.52
N GLY A 285 14.68 -32.03 31.71
CA GLY A 285 15.03 -32.86 32.83
C GLY A 285 15.88 -32.25 33.96
N ARG A 286 16.13 -30.94 34.03
CA ARG A 286 16.67 -30.32 35.26
C ARG A 286 15.58 -29.61 36.04
N SER A 287 15.18 -30.24 37.15
CA SER A 287 14.39 -29.58 38.18
C SER A 287 15.14 -28.38 38.77
N SER A 288 14.40 -27.38 39.23
CA SER A 288 14.79 -26.02 39.59
C SER A 288 15.73 -25.84 40.80
N ASP A 289 16.50 -26.85 41.22
CA ASP A 289 17.29 -26.81 42.46
C ASP A 289 18.83 -26.91 42.27
N ALA A 290 19.39 -26.35 41.21
CA ALA A 290 20.84 -26.26 41.06
C ALA A 290 21.30 -24.78 41.04
N PRO A 291 22.44 -24.44 41.72
CA PRO A 291 22.89 -23.06 41.86
C PRO A 291 23.29 -22.45 40.52
N SER A 292 22.95 -21.16 40.42
CA SER A 292 23.08 -20.27 39.26
C SER A 292 24.42 -20.38 38.51
N HIS A 293 24.40 -21.13 37.40
CA HIS A 293 25.38 -20.89 36.34
C HIS A 293 24.83 -19.81 35.42
N LYS A 294 25.67 -18.85 35.04
CA LYS A 294 25.33 -17.75 34.11
C LYS A 294 24.63 -18.34 32.88
N PRO A 295 23.51 -17.77 32.44
CA PRO A 295 22.81 -18.24 31.25
C PRO A 295 23.72 -18.09 30.03
N THR A 296 24.03 -19.18 29.36
CA THR A 296 24.71 -19.17 28.07
C THR A 296 23.67 -18.77 27.01
N ILE A 297 23.85 -17.61 26.40
CA ILE A 297 23.06 -17.18 25.27
C ILE A 297 23.56 -17.94 24.05
N LEU A 298 22.75 -18.84 23.52
CA LEU A 298 23.04 -19.54 22.27
C LEU A 298 22.47 -18.76 21.09
N HIS A 299 23.26 -18.63 20.04
CA HIS A 299 22.87 -18.03 18.77
C HIS A 299 22.20 -19.07 17.87
N ASP A 300 21.37 -18.61 16.91
CA ASP A 300 20.71 -19.50 15.93
C ASP A 300 21.71 -20.31 15.08
N SER A 301 22.96 -19.85 14.98
CA SER A 301 24.08 -20.58 14.36
C SER A 301 24.49 -21.85 15.08
N ASP A 302 24.26 -21.93 16.39
CA ASP A 302 24.63 -23.08 17.21
C ASP A 302 23.68 -24.28 17.00
N LEU A 303 22.61 -24.07 16.21
CA LEU A 303 21.60 -25.07 15.86
C LEU A 303 21.92 -25.86 14.58
N LEU A 304 22.96 -25.50 13.85
CA LEU A 304 23.28 -26.05 12.52
C LEU A 304 24.32 -27.16 12.56
N GLU A 305 24.64 -27.75 13.73
CA GLU A 305 25.47 -28.94 13.73
C GLU A 305 24.72 -30.14 13.10
N PRO A 306 25.37 -30.87 12.17
CA PRO A 306 24.75 -31.99 11.50
C PRO A 306 24.50 -33.13 12.48
N ALA A 307 23.27 -33.62 12.54
CA ALA A 307 22.86 -34.79 13.33
C ALA A 307 23.51 -36.05 12.81
N ASN A 308 24.78 -36.30 13.19
CA ASN A 308 25.46 -37.57 13.05
C ASN A 308 25.92 -38.05 14.40
N SER A 309 24.99 -38.51 15.23
CA SER A 309 25.29 -39.50 16.28
C SER A 309 24.03 -40.31 16.57
N THR A 310 24.01 -41.50 16.02
CA THR A 310 23.17 -42.63 16.42
C THR A 310 23.39 -42.92 17.90
N THR A 311 22.40 -42.67 18.76
CA THR A 311 21.94 -43.55 19.85
C THR A 311 21.03 -42.75 20.82
N GLY A 312 19.80 -43.24 21.04
CA GLY A 312 19.01 -43.03 22.25
C GLY A 312 18.30 -41.67 22.39
N ALA A 313 16.98 -41.72 22.56
CA ALA A 313 16.04 -40.69 22.97
C ALA A 313 16.44 -39.26 22.59
N LYS A 314 15.84 -38.73 21.50
CA LYS A 314 16.02 -37.35 21.10
C LYS A 314 15.45 -36.43 22.19
N ASP A 315 16.28 -35.92 23.05
CA ASP A 315 16.00 -34.77 23.91
C ASP A 315 15.75 -33.58 22.97
N VAL A 316 14.49 -33.29 22.73
CA VAL A 316 14.09 -32.12 21.92
C VAL A 316 14.34 -30.88 22.77
N CYS A 317 15.45 -30.20 22.51
CA CYS A 317 15.74 -28.92 23.13
C CYS A 317 14.66 -27.90 22.72
N HIS A 318 14.00 -27.29 23.69
CA HIS A 318 13.00 -26.23 23.43
C HIS A 318 13.62 -24.87 23.75
N TYR A 319 13.42 -23.92 22.83
CA TYR A 319 13.78 -22.52 23.09
C TYR A 319 12.56 -21.77 23.62
N THR A 320 12.75 -21.05 24.73
CA THR A 320 11.79 -20.09 25.24
C THR A 320 12.31 -18.68 25.04
N TYR A 321 11.41 -17.75 24.78
CA TYR A 321 11.75 -16.34 24.73
C TYR A 321 12.08 -15.83 26.13
N ASP A 322 13.17 -15.07 26.26
CA ASP A 322 13.64 -14.46 27.51
C ASP A 322 13.73 -12.93 27.38
N GLY A 323 12.88 -12.34 26.59
CA GLY A 323 12.79 -10.91 26.39
C GLY A 323 13.37 -10.40 25.09
N TRP A 324 13.36 -9.08 24.96
CA TRP A 324 13.93 -8.35 23.85
C TRP A 324 14.58 -7.06 24.34
N ASN A 325 15.51 -6.55 23.57
CA ASN A 325 16.01 -5.19 23.70
C ASN A 325 15.88 -4.47 22.37
N ALA A 326 15.67 -3.16 22.42
CA ALA A 326 15.65 -2.28 21.27
C ALA A 326 16.77 -1.26 21.41
N VAL A 327 17.50 -1.04 20.32
CA VAL A 327 18.56 -0.03 20.25
C VAL A 327 18.17 1.01 19.21
N ILE A 328 18.30 2.28 19.57
CA ILE A 328 17.89 3.41 18.73
C ILE A 328 19.10 4.31 18.49
N TRP A 329 19.30 4.67 17.22
CA TRP A 329 20.32 5.60 16.78
C TRP A 329 19.71 6.79 16.06
N ASN A 330 20.36 7.93 16.19
CA ASN A 330 20.04 9.17 15.52
C ASN A 330 21.18 9.61 14.60
N ARG A 331 20.83 10.20 13.45
CA ARG A 331 21.78 10.80 12.53
C ARG A 331 21.17 12.08 11.95
N LEU A 332 21.86 13.20 12.08
CA LEU A 332 21.49 14.41 11.36
C LEU A 332 21.71 14.21 9.85
N THR A 333 20.83 14.76 9.02
CA THR A 333 20.88 14.58 7.55
C THR A 333 22.22 15.05 6.92
N GLY A 334 22.96 15.94 7.60
CA GLY A 334 24.29 16.40 7.17
C GLY A 334 25.48 15.69 7.80
N SER A 335 25.25 14.82 8.81
CA SER A 335 26.32 14.13 9.55
C SER A 335 26.83 12.88 8.82
N ASP A 336 28.03 12.45 9.10
CA ASP A 336 28.62 11.23 8.56
C ASP A 336 28.60 10.04 9.55
N TYR A 337 28.07 10.22 10.75
CA TYR A 337 28.05 9.18 11.79
C TYR A 337 26.69 9.06 12.45
N TRP A 338 26.42 7.87 12.98
CA TRP A 338 25.27 7.55 13.81
C TRP A 338 25.62 7.77 15.28
N LEU A 339 24.72 8.39 16.03
CA LEU A 339 24.80 8.55 17.47
C LEU A 339 23.82 7.60 18.13
N LEU A 340 24.28 6.84 19.12
CA LEU A 340 23.39 6.05 19.96
C LEU A 340 22.49 7.01 20.75
N ASP A 341 21.17 6.84 20.60
CA ASP A 341 20.16 7.65 21.30
C ASP A 341 19.75 6.99 22.62
N CYS A 342 19.25 5.77 22.55
CA CYS A 342 18.91 5.00 23.74
C CYS A 342 18.88 3.49 23.47
N GLU A 343 18.94 2.75 24.58
CA GLU A 343 18.73 1.31 24.63
C GLU A 343 17.61 1.00 25.63
N ILE A 344 16.67 0.13 25.23
CA ILE A 344 15.51 -0.25 26.01
C ILE A 344 15.50 -1.76 26.16
N ASP A 345 15.57 -2.25 27.40
CA ASP A 345 15.26 -3.63 27.70
C ASP A 345 13.78 -3.76 28.09
N VAL A 346 13.12 -4.83 27.67
CA VAL A 346 11.70 -5.07 27.99
C VAL A 346 11.43 -5.06 29.49
N SER A 347 12.38 -5.51 30.30
CA SER A 347 12.28 -5.52 31.76
C SER A 347 12.30 -4.12 32.38
N ASP A 348 12.80 -3.11 31.65
CA ASP A 348 12.80 -1.73 32.09
C ASP A 348 11.48 -1.00 31.76
N VAL A 349 10.68 -1.56 30.87
CA VAL A 349 9.44 -0.91 30.43
C VAL A 349 8.35 -1.04 31.47
N THR A 350 8.04 0.06 32.13
CA THR A 350 7.03 0.14 33.19
C THR A 350 5.62 0.26 32.60
N VAL A 351 4.64 -0.37 33.27
CA VAL A 351 3.21 -0.29 32.96
C VAL A 351 2.51 0.40 34.12
N SER A 352 2.14 1.66 33.97
CA SER A 352 1.58 2.48 35.06
C SER A 352 0.02 2.51 35.04
N ASN A 353 -0.60 2.25 33.88
CA ASN A 353 -2.05 2.34 33.73
C ASN A 353 -2.72 1.01 34.14
N PRO A 354 -3.59 1.00 35.18
CA PRO A 354 -4.28 -0.22 35.62
C PRO A 354 -5.16 -0.86 34.52
N LYS A 355 -5.71 -0.05 33.60
CA LYS A 355 -6.49 -0.57 32.47
C LYS A 355 -5.64 -1.41 31.51
N HIS A 356 -4.38 -1.00 31.29
CA HIS A 356 -3.45 -1.77 30.47
C HIS A 356 -3.12 -3.12 31.11
N LEU A 357 -2.94 -3.15 32.44
CA LEU A 357 -2.72 -4.39 33.18
C LEU A 357 -3.92 -5.33 33.12
N ALA A 358 -5.15 -4.80 33.17
CA ALA A 358 -6.37 -5.59 33.09
C ALA A 358 -6.58 -6.20 31.68
N LEU A 359 -6.22 -5.47 30.62
CA LEU A 359 -6.34 -5.93 29.24
C LEU A 359 -5.28 -6.98 28.87
N LEU A 360 -4.16 -7.01 29.58
CA LEU A 360 -2.99 -7.79 29.26
C LEU A 360 -2.49 -8.58 30.48
N PRO A 361 -3.32 -9.44 31.11
CA PRO A 361 -2.93 -10.18 32.31
C PRO A 361 -1.65 -11.02 32.09
N ASP A 362 -1.46 -11.51 30.86
CA ASP A 362 -0.27 -12.29 30.48
C ASP A 362 0.97 -11.41 30.19
N LEU A 363 0.82 -10.08 30.16
CA LEU A 363 1.90 -9.15 29.81
C LEU A 363 2.60 -8.52 31.01
N SER A 364 2.09 -8.70 32.22
CA SER A 364 2.70 -8.17 33.44
C SER A 364 3.37 -9.28 34.25
N SER A 365 4.62 -9.07 34.65
CA SER A 365 5.28 -9.97 35.62
C SER A 365 4.87 -9.55 37.03
N SER A 366 4.11 -10.41 37.72
CA SER A 366 3.54 -10.16 39.07
C SER A 366 4.56 -10.23 40.20
N HIS A 367 5.85 -10.40 39.93
CA HIS A 367 6.88 -10.66 40.97
C HIS A 367 7.70 -9.43 41.38
N SER A 368 7.40 -8.24 40.86
CA SER A 368 8.13 -7.00 41.22
C SER A 368 7.16 -5.95 41.77
N ALA A 369 7.64 -5.13 42.72
CA ALA A 369 6.91 -3.97 43.25
C ALA A 369 6.56 -2.91 42.15
N LYS A 370 7.16 -3.02 40.97
CA LYS A 370 6.84 -2.25 39.76
C LYS A 370 6.31 -3.22 38.70
N SER A 371 5.11 -2.94 38.20
CA SER A 371 4.57 -3.67 37.04
C SER A 371 5.39 -3.32 35.80
N THR A 372 6.12 -4.30 35.27
CA THR A 372 6.88 -4.19 34.02
C THR A 372 6.29 -5.11 32.96
N LEU A 373 6.60 -4.86 31.69
CA LEU A 373 6.18 -5.74 30.60
C LEU A 373 6.75 -7.15 30.80
N ASN A 374 5.95 -8.16 30.45
CA ASN A 374 6.36 -9.56 30.51
C ASN A 374 7.51 -9.81 29.53
N ARG A 375 8.56 -10.46 30.01
CA ARG A 375 9.74 -10.82 29.19
C ARG A 375 9.40 -11.76 28.03
N ASN A 376 8.39 -12.60 28.18
CA ASN A 376 7.98 -13.55 27.13
C ASN A 376 7.21 -12.89 25.97
N LEU A 377 7.04 -11.56 26.00
CA LEU A 377 6.34 -10.81 24.98
C LEU A 377 7.14 -10.73 23.69
N ARG A 378 6.64 -11.35 22.63
CA ARG A 378 7.22 -11.22 21.28
C ARG A 378 6.74 -9.94 20.61
N THR A 379 7.66 -9.06 20.31
CA THR A 379 7.39 -7.82 19.59
C THR A 379 7.99 -7.85 18.19
N SER A 380 7.38 -7.10 17.26
CA SER A 380 7.84 -6.99 15.88
C SER A 380 7.38 -5.69 15.25
N ALA A 381 7.82 -5.43 14.02
CA ALA A 381 7.37 -4.35 13.17
C ALA A 381 7.49 -2.96 13.84
N PRO A 382 8.69 -2.56 14.28
CA PRO A 382 8.88 -1.27 14.91
C PRO A 382 8.51 -0.13 13.96
N ALA A 383 7.91 0.94 14.49
CA ALA A 383 7.65 2.18 13.78
C ALA A 383 7.83 3.38 14.72
N PHE A 384 8.46 4.44 14.23
CA PHE A 384 8.56 5.69 14.98
C PHE A 384 7.27 6.49 14.90
N GLY A 385 6.87 7.13 16.01
CA GLY A 385 5.81 8.14 16.01
C GLY A 385 6.25 9.40 15.26
N MET A 386 5.29 10.14 14.70
CA MET A 386 5.58 11.35 13.92
C MET A 386 5.84 12.58 14.79
N HIS A 387 5.45 12.57 16.07
CA HIS A 387 5.72 13.63 17.02
C HIS A 387 6.84 13.23 17.97
N ASN A 388 7.80 14.12 18.17
CA ASN A 388 8.93 14.06 19.10
C ASN A 388 9.93 12.90 18.89
N GLY A 389 9.59 11.87 18.11
CA GLY A 389 10.46 10.71 17.88
C GLY A 389 10.83 9.92 19.15
N ASP A 390 10.17 10.17 20.27
CA ASP A 390 10.38 9.49 21.55
C ASP A 390 9.37 8.35 21.75
N ALA A 391 8.38 8.21 20.87
CA ALA A 391 7.43 7.10 20.86
C ALA A 391 7.79 6.10 19.77
N VAL A 392 7.82 4.83 20.15
CA VAL A 392 7.99 3.69 19.24
C VAL A 392 6.75 2.81 19.35
N TYR A 393 6.24 2.40 18.21
CA TYR A 393 5.10 1.50 18.07
C TYR A 393 5.59 0.11 17.72
N LEU A 394 5.17 -0.88 18.49
CA LEU A 394 5.55 -2.29 18.30
C LEU A 394 4.31 -3.15 18.18
N THR A 395 4.28 -4.07 17.22
CA THR A 395 3.27 -5.13 17.18
C THR A 395 3.65 -6.22 18.16
N CYS A 396 2.67 -6.68 18.92
CA CYS A 396 2.81 -7.78 19.87
C CYS A 396 1.72 -8.83 19.61
N LYS A 397 2.06 -10.12 19.73
CA LYS A 397 1.12 -11.24 19.57
C LYS A 397 1.10 -12.07 20.85
N VAL A 398 0.02 -11.97 21.61
CA VAL A 398 -0.25 -12.79 22.78
C VAL A 398 -1.75 -13.10 22.77
N GLY A 399 -2.13 -14.31 22.33
CA GLY A 399 -3.54 -14.67 22.10
C GLY A 399 -4.20 -13.85 21.00
N THR A 400 -4.38 -12.57 21.23
CA THR A 400 -4.74 -11.52 20.26
C THR A 400 -3.49 -10.73 19.83
N ALA A 401 -3.61 -9.91 18.80
CA ALA A 401 -2.53 -9.03 18.37
C ALA A 401 -2.81 -7.60 18.84
N TRP A 402 -1.74 -6.89 19.24
CA TRP A 402 -1.79 -5.54 19.79
C TRP A 402 -0.74 -4.65 19.15
N VAL A 403 -1.00 -3.36 19.09
CA VAL A 403 0.01 -2.32 18.88
C VAL A 403 0.29 -1.68 20.24
N LEU A 404 1.54 -1.67 20.64
CA LEU A 404 2.03 -1.06 21.87
C LEU A 404 2.68 0.28 21.53
N GLU A 405 2.37 1.31 22.30
CA GLU A 405 3.05 2.61 22.26
C GLU A 405 4.01 2.71 23.45
N ILE A 406 5.31 2.72 23.15
CA ILE A 406 6.35 2.78 24.17
C ILE A 406 7.07 4.13 24.08
N ASN A 407 7.09 4.87 25.18
CA ASN A 407 7.93 6.03 25.33
C ASN A 407 9.37 5.58 25.62
N THR A 408 10.27 5.91 24.72
CA THR A 408 11.65 5.42 24.74
C THR A 408 12.50 6.07 25.84
N ARG A 409 12.26 7.37 26.14
CA ARG A 409 12.98 8.10 27.18
C ARG A 409 12.52 7.74 28.58
N MET A 410 11.20 7.65 28.76
CA MET A 410 10.59 7.32 30.05
C MET A 410 10.60 5.80 30.32
N LYS A 411 10.91 4.98 29.30
CA LYS A 411 10.83 3.53 29.34
C LYS A 411 9.47 3.06 29.89
N ARG A 412 8.38 3.56 29.30
CA ARG A 412 7.03 3.34 29.79
C ARG A 412 6.09 2.98 28.66
N LEU A 413 5.20 2.00 28.90
CA LEU A 413 4.06 1.74 28.05
C LEU A 413 3.03 2.86 28.26
N GLU A 414 2.85 3.69 27.23
CA GLU A 414 1.90 4.82 27.28
C GLU A 414 0.49 4.34 26.94
N ASN A 415 0.38 3.56 25.88
CA ASN A 415 -0.93 3.13 25.38
C ASN A 415 -0.83 1.81 24.61
N LEU A 416 -1.99 1.19 24.32
CA LEU A 416 -2.10 -0.02 23.52
C LEU A 416 -3.45 -0.09 22.82
N ALA A 417 -3.50 -0.74 21.65
CA ALA A 417 -4.73 -1.00 20.92
C ALA A 417 -4.74 -2.39 20.27
N PRO A 418 -5.90 -3.06 20.25
CA PRO A 418 -6.02 -4.34 19.58
C PRO A 418 -5.96 -4.18 18.06
N ILE A 419 -5.39 -5.19 17.39
CA ILE A 419 -5.42 -5.33 15.94
C ILE A 419 -5.89 -6.73 15.57
N SER A 420 -6.36 -6.90 14.32
CA SER A 420 -6.72 -8.24 13.83
C SER A 420 -5.49 -9.13 13.77
N ALA A 421 -5.50 -10.21 14.55
CA ALA A 421 -4.41 -11.18 14.58
C ALA A 421 -4.26 -11.90 13.22
N GLU A 422 -5.38 -12.16 12.53
CA GLU A 422 -5.41 -12.79 11.22
C GLU A 422 -4.76 -11.89 10.18
N ARG A 423 -5.11 -10.59 10.14
CA ARG A 423 -4.48 -9.63 9.21
C ARG A 423 -2.98 -9.48 9.49
N ALA A 424 -2.60 -9.38 10.76
CA ALA A 424 -1.19 -9.31 11.15
C ALA A 424 -0.41 -10.58 10.78
N TYR A 425 -1.06 -11.74 10.76
CA TYR A 425 -0.46 -13.00 10.32
C TYR A 425 -0.28 -13.06 8.81
N TYR A 426 -1.31 -12.68 8.02
CA TYR A 426 -1.29 -12.80 6.56
C TYR A 426 -0.46 -11.73 5.87
N PHE A 427 -0.51 -10.49 6.37
CA PHE A 427 0.07 -9.34 5.68
C PHE A 427 1.38 -8.84 6.31
N GLY A 428 1.83 -9.45 7.41
CA GLY A 428 3.04 -9.03 8.12
C GLY A 428 2.91 -7.63 8.70
N ARG A 429 3.90 -6.76 8.46
CA ARG A 429 3.85 -5.35 8.88
C ARG A 429 2.78 -4.60 8.08
N THR A 430 1.67 -4.29 8.73
CA THR A 430 0.47 -3.77 8.07
C THR A 430 0.29 -2.26 8.21
N TYR A 431 1.06 -1.55 9.01
CA TYR A 431 0.83 -0.12 9.27
C TYR A 431 2.07 0.75 9.07
N HIS A 432 1.84 2.03 8.85
CA HIS A 432 2.87 3.05 8.85
C HIS A 432 2.32 4.38 9.43
N PRO A 433 3.17 5.21 10.05
CA PRO A 433 2.81 6.55 10.47
C PRO A 433 2.44 7.44 9.29
N CYS A 434 1.36 8.20 9.41
CA CYS A 434 0.79 8.99 8.33
C CYS A 434 0.20 10.32 8.83
N ALA A 435 0.51 11.44 8.17
CA ALA A 435 0.03 12.78 8.53
C ALA A 435 -1.22 13.22 7.74
N LEU A 436 -1.79 12.37 6.90
CA LEU A 436 -2.98 12.67 6.08
C LEU A 436 -4.16 13.22 6.89
N SER A 437 -4.31 12.75 8.13
CA SER A 437 -5.39 13.15 9.04
C SER A 437 -5.50 14.67 9.23
N ARG A 438 -4.40 15.39 9.17
CA ARG A 438 -4.38 16.88 9.30
C ARG A 438 -5.19 17.59 8.22
N HIS A 439 -5.36 16.95 7.08
CA HIS A 439 -5.98 17.53 5.89
C HIS A 439 -7.36 16.93 5.59
N MET A 440 -7.90 16.08 6.46
CA MET A 440 -9.14 15.34 6.23
C MET A 440 -10.33 15.92 7.00
N ASN A 441 -11.52 15.82 6.40
CA ASN A 441 -12.80 16.11 7.04
C ASN A 441 -13.45 14.81 7.52
N MET A 442 -13.78 14.74 8.81
CA MET A 442 -14.37 13.54 9.42
C MET A 442 -15.90 13.55 9.48
N ALA A 443 -16.55 14.63 9.06
CA ALA A 443 -18.00 14.72 9.11
C ALA A 443 -18.66 13.62 8.24
N PRO A 444 -19.72 12.95 8.74
CA PRO A 444 -20.44 11.99 7.92
C PRO A 444 -21.05 12.70 6.71
N ARG A 445 -20.70 12.26 5.50
CA ARG A 445 -21.40 12.70 4.29
C ARG A 445 -22.75 12.01 4.22
N LYS A 446 -23.85 12.77 4.26
CA LYS A 446 -25.15 12.27 3.83
C LYS A 446 -25.01 11.86 2.36
N ARG A 447 -25.25 10.58 2.07
CA ARG A 447 -25.42 10.14 0.68
C ARG A 447 -26.54 11.00 0.08
N LYS A 448 -26.26 11.79 -0.94
CA LYS A 448 -27.33 12.25 -1.83
C LYS A 448 -27.93 10.96 -2.38
N GLU A 449 -29.13 10.65 -1.97
CA GLU A 449 -29.92 9.66 -2.67
C GLU A 449 -29.90 10.07 -4.14
N ARG A 450 -29.42 9.18 -4.98
CA ARG A 450 -29.51 9.37 -6.41
C ARG A 450 -30.99 9.27 -6.75
N ASP A 451 -31.59 10.37 -7.09
CA ASP A 451 -32.91 10.43 -7.73
C ASP A 451 -32.95 9.74 -9.11
N ASP A 452 -31.88 9.07 -9.51
CA ASP A 452 -31.76 8.34 -10.77
C ASP A 452 -32.32 6.90 -10.71
N ALA A 453 -32.97 6.48 -9.63
CA ALA A 453 -33.45 5.11 -9.47
C ALA A 453 -34.73 4.80 -10.26
N ASN A 454 -35.36 5.77 -10.94
CA ASN A 454 -36.70 5.61 -11.46
C ASN A 454 -36.85 5.33 -12.97
N ASN A 455 -35.77 5.07 -13.73
CA ASN A 455 -35.94 4.79 -15.17
C ASN A 455 -35.02 3.69 -15.72
N VAL A 456 -34.55 2.75 -14.92
CA VAL A 456 -33.75 1.64 -15.44
C VAL A 456 -34.57 0.35 -15.37
N PRO A 457 -34.73 -0.38 -16.49
CA PRO A 457 -35.57 -1.57 -16.56
C PRO A 457 -35.12 -2.66 -15.55
N ALA A 458 -36.11 -3.35 -15.02
CA ALA A 458 -35.86 -4.50 -14.10
C ALA A 458 -35.28 -5.73 -14.83
N ASP A 459 -35.41 -5.83 -16.14
CA ASP A 459 -34.93 -6.94 -16.95
C ASP A 459 -33.41 -6.80 -17.23
N PRO A 460 -32.59 -7.82 -16.94
CA PRO A 460 -31.15 -7.80 -17.17
C PRO A 460 -30.74 -8.07 -18.63
N THR A 461 -31.50 -7.55 -19.60
CA THR A 461 -31.20 -7.69 -21.03
C THR A 461 -30.54 -6.43 -21.58
N ILE A 462 -29.43 -6.60 -22.28
CA ILE A 462 -28.71 -5.55 -22.98
C ILE A 462 -28.76 -5.76 -24.49
N LEU A 463 -28.75 -4.67 -25.25
CA LEU A 463 -28.67 -4.65 -26.71
C LEU A 463 -27.24 -4.27 -27.10
N VAL A 464 -26.62 -5.08 -27.95
CA VAL A 464 -25.26 -4.90 -28.45
C VAL A 464 -25.33 -4.53 -29.92
N HIS A 465 -25.01 -3.29 -30.25
CA HIS A 465 -24.99 -2.76 -31.61
C HIS A 465 -23.59 -2.72 -32.19
N GLY A 466 -23.47 -2.52 -33.50
CA GLY A 466 -22.17 -2.40 -34.17
C GLY A 466 -21.44 -3.71 -34.30
N LEU A 467 -22.14 -4.82 -34.35
CA LEU A 467 -21.55 -6.14 -34.53
C LEU A 467 -20.92 -6.29 -35.93
N ASP A 468 -19.76 -6.94 -35.99
CA ASP A 468 -19.16 -7.35 -37.25
C ASP A 468 -20.01 -8.50 -37.84
N PRO A 469 -20.38 -8.49 -39.13
CA PRO A 469 -21.17 -9.54 -39.75
C PRO A 469 -20.56 -10.92 -39.68
N CYS A 470 -19.25 -11.02 -39.45
CA CYS A 470 -18.52 -12.29 -39.31
C CYS A 470 -18.62 -12.88 -37.89
N LEU A 471 -19.20 -12.17 -36.92
CA LEU A 471 -19.33 -12.63 -35.54
C LEU A 471 -20.43 -13.68 -35.43
N THR A 472 -20.05 -14.87 -34.95
CA THR A 472 -20.98 -15.95 -34.69
C THR A 472 -21.62 -15.81 -33.30
N GLU A 473 -22.81 -16.41 -33.13
CA GLU A 473 -23.47 -16.49 -31.83
C GLU A 473 -22.58 -17.12 -30.76
N HIS A 474 -21.85 -18.16 -31.12
CA HIS A 474 -20.92 -18.84 -30.21
C HIS A 474 -19.80 -17.92 -29.72
N GLN A 475 -19.25 -17.11 -30.60
CA GLN A 475 -18.21 -16.14 -30.21
C GLN A 475 -18.75 -15.06 -29.28
N LEU A 476 -19.95 -14.51 -29.61
CA LEU A 476 -20.61 -13.52 -28.74
C LEU A 476 -20.94 -14.13 -27.37
N ARG A 477 -21.45 -15.37 -27.35
CA ARG A 477 -21.77 -16.08 -26.12
C ARG A 477 -20.53 -16.25 -25.24
N ASN A 478 -19.40 -16.63 -25.81
CA ASN A 478 -18.14 -16.79 -25.08
C ASN A 478 -17.63 -15.45 -24.50
N ILE A 479 -17.80 -14.34 -25.25
CA ILE A 479 -17.41 -13.01 -24.78
C ILE A 479 -18.27 -12.58 -23.60
N PHE A 480 -19.60 -12.66 -23.73
CA PHE A 480 -20.49 -12.17 -22.68
C PHE A 480 -20.61 -13.13 -21.48
N ALA A 481 -20.39 -14.42 -21.66
CA ALA A 481 -20.33 -15.39 -20.56
C ALA A 481 -19.19 -15.13 -19.56
N MET A 482 -18.15 -14.39 -19.96
CA MET A 482 -17.08 -13.96 -19.05
C MET A 482 -17.58 -12.98 -17.96
N PHE A 483 -18.73 -12.33 -18.18
CA PHE A 483 -19.32 -11.38 -17.24
C PHE A 483 -20.36 -12.02 -16.30
N GLY A 484 -20.79 -13.24 -16.59
CA GLY A 484 -21.74 -13.99 -15.78
C GLY A 484 -22.61 -14.95 -16.61
N GLU A 485 -23.45 -15.69 -15.91
CA GLU A 485 -24.37 -16.64 -16.51
C GLU A 485 -25.36 -15.96 -17.46
N LEU A 486 -25.48 -16.46 -18.69
CA LEU A 486 -26.42 -15.97 -19.70
C LEU A 486 -27.68 -16.83 -19.74
N ARG A 487 -28.85 -16.19 -19.61
CA ARG A 487 -30.17 -16.82 -19.80
C ARG A 487 -30.59 -16.90 -21.25
N GLY A 488 -30.09 -15.97 -22.09
CA GLY A 488 -30.41 -15.94 -23.50
C GLY A 488 -29.45 -15.06 -24.29
N LEU A 489 -29.26 -15.38 -25.57
CA LEU A 489 -28.54 -14.56 -26.53
C LEU A 489 -29.17 -14.78 -27.89
N ASN A 490 -29.59 -13.70 -28.55
CA ASN A 490 -30.18 -13.73 -29.88
C ASN A 490 -29.50 -12.69 -30.77
N ILE A 491 -29.05 -13.10 -31.96
CA ILE A 491 -28.53 -12.18 -32.99
C ILE A 491 -29.65 -11.81 -33.97
N HIS A 492 -29.90 -10.51 -34.08
CA HIS A 492 -30.84 -9.96 -35.04
C HIS A 492 -30.08 -9.52 -36.30
N ALA A 493 -29.76 -10.51 -37.16
CA ALA A 493 -28.88 -10.31 -38.32
C ALA A 493 -29.34 -9.20 -39.28
N ASN A 494 -30.65 -9.02 -39.45
CA ASN A 494 -31.21 -7.98 -40.32
C ASN A 494 -31.09 -6.55 -39.78
N GLN A 495 -30.77 -6.41 -38.46
CA GLN A 495 -30.70 -5.11 -37.78
C GLN A 495 -29.32 -4.84 -37.16
N HIS A 496 -28.34 -5.73 -37.39
CA HIS A 496 -26.95 -5.60 -36.94
C HIS A 496 -26.78 -5.40 -35.44
N TYR A 497 -27.65 -6.00 -34.62
CA TYR A 497 -27.51 -6.02 -33.16
C TYR A 497 -27.81 -7.40 -32.58
N ALA A 498 -27.40 -7.61 -31.34
CA ALA A 498 -27.77 -8.78 -30.56
C ALA A 498 -28.41 -8.36 -29.22
N SER A 499 -29.34 -9.18 -28.73
CA SER A 499 -29.85 -9.10 -27.38
C SER A 499 -29.19 -10.14 -26.51
N VAL A 500 -28.63 -9.71 -25.35
CA VAL A 500 -27.94 -10.56 -24.40
C VAL A 500 -28.63 -10.44 -23.05
N LYS A 501 -29.24 -11.53 -22.60
CA LYS A 501 -29.94 -11.60 -21.32
C LYS A 501 -29.10 -12.33 -20.28
N PHE A 502 -28.74 -11.64 -19.22
CA PHE A 502 -28.01 -12.19 -18.10
C PHE A 502 -28.93 -12.81 -17.04
N ALA A 503 -28.41 -13.73 -16.24
CA ALA A 503 -29.12 -14.27 -15.10
C ALA A 503 -29.27 -13.22 -13.98
N ARG A 504 -28.31 -12.32 -13.85
CA ARG A 504 -28.28 -11.26 -12.82
C ARG A 504 -27.94 -9.91 -13.43
N ARG A 505 -28.64 -8.88 -12.97
CA ARG A 505 -28.47 -7.50 -13.44
C ARG A 505 -27.06 -6.93 -13.27
N PRO A 506 -26.35 -7.15 -12.14
CA PRO A 506 -24.96 -6.67 -12.01
C PRO A 506 -24.01 -7.19 -13.08
N CYS A 507 -24.28 -8.40 -13.61
CA CYS A 507 -23.51 -8.97 -14.71
C CYS A 507 -23.72 -8.22 -16.02
N ALA A 508 -24.97 -7.84 -16.31
CA ALA A 508 -25.31 -7.02 -17.45
C ALA A 508 -24.69 -5.62 -17.37
N GLU A 509 -24.78 -4.97 -16.21
CA GLU A 509 -24.17 -3.66 -15.95
C GLU A 509 -22.65 -3.70 -16.10
N LYS A 510 -22.02 -4.79 -15.66
CA LYS A 510 -20.58 -5.03 -15.83
C LYS A 510 -20.21 -5.19 -17.30
N ALA A 511 -20.99 -5.98 -18.05
CA ALA A 511 -20.78 -6.17 -19.48
C ALA A 511 -20.92 -4.87 -20.27
N MET A 512 -21.96 -4.07 -19.99
CA MET A 512 -22.15 -2.76 -20.61
C MET A 512 -20.96 -1.84 -20.38
N ARG A 513 -20.51 -1.74 -19.13
CA ARG A 513 -19.43 -0.83 -18.74
C ARG A 513 -18.09 -1.16 -19.39
N ILE A 514 -17.79 -2.46 -19.58
CA ILE A 514 -16.49 -2.91 -20.09
C ILE A 514 -16.49 -3.03 -21.61
N MET A 515 -17.62 -3.40 -22.20
CA MET A 515 -17.69 -3.71 -23.63
C MET A 515 -18.20 -2.55 -24.48
N ASP A 516 -18.87 -1.54 -23.88
CA ASP A 516 -19.33 -0.38 -24.62
C ASP A 516 -18.15 0.43 -25.18
N GLY A 517 -18.20 0.77 -26.47
CA GLY A 517 -17.12 1.43 -27.19
C GLY A 517 -15.91 0.54 -27.54
N THR A 518 -15.89 -0.73 -27.12
CA THR A 518 -14.79 -1.65 -27.44
C THR A 518 -14.82 -2.04 -28.92
N GLN A 519 -13.66 -2.00 -29.56
CA GLN A 519 -13.53 -2.44 -30.94
C GLN A 519 -13.40 -3.97 -30.99
N PHE A 520 -14.35 -4.61 -31.64
CA PHE A 520 -14.31 -6.03 -31.94
C PHE A 520 -14.43 -6.27 -33.45
N GLY A 521 -13.37 -6.80 -34.05
CA GLY A 521 -13.26 -6.86 -35.50
C GLY A 521 -13.05 -5.46 -36.10
N ARG A 522 -13.86 -5.10 -37.11
CA ARG A 522 -13.75 -3.83 -37.83
C ARG A 522 -14.66 -2.73 -37.28
N LYS A 523 -15.53 -3.04 -36.32
CA LYS A 523 -16.53 -2.10 -35.77
C LYS A 523 -16.39 -1.92 -34.28
N LYS A 524 -16.80 -0.77 -33.77
CA LYS A 524 -16.95 -0.50 -32.33
C LYS A 524 -18.35 -0.93 -31.89
N MET A 525 -18.43 -1.67 -30.79
CA MET A 525 -19.70 -2.04 -30.18
C MET A 525 -20.28 -0.85 -29.41
N ALA A 526 -21.59 -0.68 -29.51
CA ALA A 526 -22.35 0.24 -28.64
C ALA A 526 -23.41 -0.60 -27.89
N ILE A 527 -23.45 -0.43 -26.55
CA ILE A 527 -24.31 -1.26 -25.71
C ILE A 527 -25.33 -0.39 -24.98
N SER A 528 -26.59 -0.81 -25.01
CA SER A 528 -27.70 -0.14 -24.34
C SER A 528 -28.60 -1.14 -23.59
N TRP A 529 -29.43 -0.64 -22.67
CA TRP A 529 -30.47 -1.47 -22.05
C TRP A 529 -31.64 -1.72 -23.04
N GLU A 530 -32.20 -2.92 -22.95
CA GLU A 530 -33.47 -3.21 -23.58
C GLU A 530 -34.62 -2.66 -22.73
N ILE A 531 -35.41 -1.71 -23.28
CA ILE A 531 -36.57 -1.12 -22.62
C ILE A 531 -37.80 -1.42 -23.47
N ASN A 532 -38.73 -2.26 -22.95
CA ASN A 532 -40.03 -2.55 -23.57
C ASN A 532 -39.98 -2.84 -25.09
N GLY A 533 -38.91 -3.54 -25.54
CA GLY A 533 -38.74 -3.87 -26.96
C GLY A 533 -38.35 -2.69 -27.86
N GLN A 534 -37.96 -1.54 -27.32
CA GLN A 534 -37.49 -0.39 -28.09
C GLN A 534 -36.11 0.10 -27.65
N ASN A 535 -35.31 0.55 -28.60
CA ASN A 535 -33.97 1.11 -28.40
C ASN A 535 -34.06 2.49 -27.72
N LEU A 536 -33.56 2.62 -26.49
CA LEU A 536 -33.26 3.91 -25.88
C LEU A 536 -31.76 3.98 -25.60
N GLN A 537 -31.08 4.84 -26.36
CA GLN A 537 -29.73 5.29 -26.02
C GLN A 537 -29.84 6.19 -24.79
N VAL A 538 -29.32 5.77 -23.66
CA VAL A 538 -29.09 6.64 -22.50
C VAL A 538 -27.82 7.43 -22.80
N PRO A 539 -27.86 8.78 -22.85
CA PRO A 539 -26.67 9.58 -23.06
C PRO A 539 -25.74 9.44 -21.87
N LEU A 540 -24.48 9.18 -22.12
CA LEU A 540 -23.40 9.32 -21.11
C LEU A 540 -23.40 10.75 -20.56
N PRO A 541 -23.19 11.00 -19.27
CA PRO A 541 -23.12 12.34 -18.72
C PRO A 541 -21.95 13.11 -19.33
N ASN A 542 -22.29 14.10 -20.08
CA ASN A 542 -21.60 15.25 -20.66
C ASN A 542 -20.09 15.40 -20.50
N ALA A 543 -19.41 15.29 -21.64
CA ALA A 543 -18.29 16.18 -21.92
C ALA A 543 -18.82 17.64 -21.91
N VAL A 544 -18.18 18.49 -21.15
CA VAL A 544 -18.49 19.93 -21.04
C VAL A 544 -18.44 20.55 -22.44
N GLN A 545 -19.61 20.92 -22.98
CA GLN A 545 -19.66 21.82 -24.12
C GLN A 545 -19.37 23.23 -23.62
N TYR A 546 -18.29 23.80 -24.12
CA TYR A 546 -18.06 25.24 -24.08
C TYR A 546 -19.10 25.92 -25.00
N ASN A 547 -20.07 26.59 -24.43
CA ASN A 547 -20.88 27.57 -25.11
C ASN A 547 -20.04 28.82 -25.34
N GLY A 548 -19.56 29.00 -26.57
CA GLY A 548 -19.05 30.26 -27.06
C GLY A 548 -20.21 31.11 -27.55
N ASP A 549 -20.44 32.23 -26.90
CA ASP A 549 -21.32 33.29 -27.36
C ASP A 549 -20.86 33.82 -28.74
N ALA A 550 -21.77 33.78 -29.68
CA ALA A 550 -21.59 34.36 -31.00
C ALA A 550 -21.82 35.89 -30.93
N GLY A 551 -20.71 36.63 -30.91
CA GLY A 551 -20.70 38.08 -31.23
C GLY A 551 -20.35 38.30 -32.70
N SER A 552 -21.32 38.80 -33.44
CA SER A 552 -21.27 39.29 -34.82
C SER A 552 -20.16 40.29 -35.05
N TYR A 553 -19.37 40.14 -36.14
CA TYR A 553 -18.88 41.24 -37.01
C TYR A 553 -18.34 40.69 -38.34
N GLY A 554 -18.68 41.37 -39.40
CA GLY A 554 -18.64 41.16 -40.83
C GLY A 554 -17.25 41.13 -41.52
N PRO A 555 -17.12 41.33 -42.83
CA PRO A 555 -16.51 40.36 -43.73
C PRO A 555 -15.06 40.64 -44.12
N LEU A 556 -14.45 39.63 -44.72
CA LEU A 556 -13.11 39.47 -45.32
C LEU A 556 -12.53 40.64 -46.15
N PRO A 557 -11.20 40.68 -46.36
CA PRO A 557 -10.74 40.53 -47.73
C PRO A 557 -9.66 39.45 -47.94
N GLN A 558 -9.69 38.99 -49.19
CA GLN A 558 -8.83 38.01 -49.84
C GLN A 558 -7.37 38.48 -49.99
N SER A 559 -6.48 37.53 -50.14
CA SER A 559 -5.41 37.36 -51.10
C SER A 559 -4.02 37.09 -50.54
N CYS A 560 -3.40 36.12 -51.05
CA CYS A 560 -2.18 35.78 -51.78
C CYS A 560 -1.42 34.63 -51.08
N SER A 561 -1.47 33.49 -51.65
CA SER A 561 -0.63 32.72 -52.58
C SER A 561 0.85 32.60 -52.19
N SER A 562 1.30 31.33 -52.26
CA SER A 562 2.60 30.81 -52.66
C SER A 562 3.75 30.77 -51.62
N TYR A 563 4.24 29.59 -51.25
CA TYR A 563 5.45 28.93 -51.73
C TYR A 563 5.77 27.70 -50.86
N LEU A 564 5.70 26.55 -51.51
CA LEU A 564 6.57 25.40 -51.18
C LEU A 564 7.92 25.62 -51.84
N PRO A 565 9.02 25.10 -51.35
CA PRO A 565 9.49 23.88 -51.98
C PRO A 565 10.04 22.80 -51.00
N ALA A 566 10.09 21.62 -51.58
CA ALA A 566 10.62 20.38 -51.10
C ALA A 566 12.14 20.29 -51.09
N GLN A 567 12.62 19.24 -50.45
CA GLN A 567 13.79 18.37 -50.69
C GLN A 567 14.99 18.46 -49.73
N GLN A 568 15.19 17.29 -49.16
CA GLN A 568 16.40 16.44 -49.19
C GLN A 568 17.59 16.88 -48.29
N TYR A 569 17.92 16.16 -47.28
CA TYR A 569 18.80 14.96 -47.12
C TYR A 569 18.54 14.31 -45.77
#